data_1eb00f47eb2d457d342bf4524dd46818
#
_entry.id   1eb00f47eb2d457d342bf4524dd46818
#
_cell.length_a   1.000
_cell.length_b   1.000
_cell.length_c   1.000
_cell.angle_alpha   90.00
_cell.angle_beta   90.00
_cell.angle_gamma   90.00
#
_symmetry.space_group_name_H-M   'P 1'
#
loop_
_entity.id
_entity.type
_entity.pdbx_description
1 polymer ?
#
loop_
_entity_poly.entity_id
_entity_poly.type
_entity_poly.pdbx_seq_one_letter_code
_entity_poly.pdbx_strand_id
1 'polypeptide(L)'
;MSRFSTPDEIFGPVSIQKLKSSDTYERAVEGYLPTADVVFLDEIWKAGPAIQNTLLTVINEKIFRNGNREMRLPLKLLVAASNELPAKGEGLEALWDRFVIRIESRPIRQEKNFRSMLLEVKRAEQGVDEESCLVAEGKAHPNSISPEEYAEWSCAIDRVGVQEEVLDMISAIRKSLRAVNVDEAEERRNIYVSDRRWKNIMRLLRTSAFMQDRAEVDVCDLLPIYHCLWQEPEERDAIRTLVIRALFAPFAEKMVDMKNALAEDIKYHRIRKSPDEGRDYEGEIEKLSDSLSLLERRLGENLFVSSDDKNEVSAYLRDFYKELAFTRQDTMKLYEE
;
A
#
# COMPACT_ATOMS: atom_id res chain seq x y z
N MET A 1 -12.76 20.02 7.13
CA MET A 1 -13.79 20.66 6.26
C MET A 1 -15.16 20.45 6.86
N SER A 2 -16.12 21.28 6.48
CA SER A 2 -17.51 21.12 6.88
C SER A 2 -18.41 21.33 5.66
N ARG A 3 -19.72 21.05 5.80
CA ARG A 3 -20.71 21.36 4.72
C ARG A 3 -20.79 22.85 4.41
N PHE A 4 -20.28 23.68 5.30
CA PHE A 4 -20.24 25.14 5.18
C PHE A 4 -18.87 25.67 4.73
N SER A 5 -17.87 24.79 4.57
CA SER A 5 -16.55 25.20 4.07
C SER A 5 -16.68 25.78 2.67
N THR A 6 -16.05 26.92 2.48
CA THR A 6 -16.07 27.66 1.21
C THR A 6 -14.81 27.35 0.40
N PRO A 7 -14.83 27.48 -0.93
CA PRO A 7 -13.62 27.40 -1.74
C PRO A 7 -12.51 28.39 -1.31
N ASP A 8 -12.89 29.49 -0.68
CA ASP A 8 -11.96 30.53 -0.22
C ASP A 8 -11.03 30.04 0.90
N GLU A 9 -11.52 29.12 1.76
CA GLU A 9 -10.71 28.53 2.84
C GLU A 9 -9.62 27.58 2.34
N ILE A 10 -9.79 27.02 1.15
CA ILE A 10 -8.89 26.01 0.60
C ILE A 10 -8.03 26.56 -0.52
N PHE A 11 -8.63 27.34 -1.41
CA PHE A 11 -7.99 27.85 -2.62
C PHE A 11 -7.60 29.33 -2.54
N GLY A 12 -7.93 30.00 -1.43
CA GLY A 12 -7.69 31.43 -1.19
C GLY A 12 -8.86 32.33 -1.55
N PRO A 13 -9.00 33.46 -0.87
CA PRO A 13 -10.08 34.43 -1.10
C PRO A 13 -9.94 35.12 -2.44
N VAL A 14 -11.07 35.63 -2.96
CA VAL A 14 -11.07 36.44 -4.18
C VAL A 14 -10.34 37.76 -3.95
N SER A 15 -9.45 38.11 -4.84
CA SER A 15 -8.70 39.38 -4.78
C SER A 15 -9.57 40.57 -5.20
N ILE A 16 -10.08 41.31 -4.20
CA ILE A 16 -10.88 42.51 -4.43
C ILE A 16 -10.09 43.56 -5.22
N GLN A 17 -8.77 43.63 -5.03
CA GLN A 17 -7.91 44.58 -5.77
C GLN A 17 -7.90 44.27 -7.26
N LYS A 18 -7.71 43.00 -7.65
CA LYS A 18 -7.70 42.58 -9.06
C LYS A 18 -9.08 42.71 -9.71
N LEU A 19 -10.15 42.43 -8.95
CA LEU A 19 -11.49 42.61 -9.41
C LEU A 19 -11.79 44.10 -9.73
N LYS A 20 -11.31 45.03 -8.89
CA LYS A 20 -11.52 46.46 -9.10
C LYS A 20 -10.59 47.11 -10.16
N SER A 21 -9.35 46.62 -10.25
CA SER A 21 -8.34 47.26 -11.14
C SER A 21 -8.33 46.70 -12.56
N SER A 22 -8.65 45.41 -12.73
CA SER A 22 -8.54 44.72 -14.02
C SER A 22 -9.77 43.93 -14.43
N ASP A 23 -10.88 44.05 -13.66
CA ASP A 23 -12.12 43.29 -13.88
C ASP A 23 -11.87 41.77 -14.02
N THR A 24 -10.87 41.25 -13.29
CA THR A 24 -10.49 39.85 -13.33
C THR A 24 -10.84 39.15 -12.01
N TYR A 25 -11.52 38.00 -12.12
CA TYR A 25 -11.86 37.17 -11.00
C TYR A 25 -10.67 36.23 -10.68
N GLU A 26 -9.75 36.69 -9.85
CA GLU A 26 -8.61 35.90 -9.41
C GLU A 26 -8.58 35.77 -7.88
N ARG A 27 -8.07 34.64 -7.39
CA ARG A 27 -7.89 34.35 -5.97
C ARG A 27 -6.49 34.72 -5.50
N ALA A 28 -6.36 35.14 -4.24
CA ALA A 28 -5.08 35.28 -3.54
C ALA A 28 -4.69 33.89 -3.04
N VAL A 29 -3.83 33.20 -3.78
CA VAL A 29 -3.52 31.76 -3.59
C VAL A 29 -2.34 31.51 -2.67
N GLU A 30 -1.59 32.56 -2.31
CA GLU A 30 -0.41 32.45 -1.46
C GLU A 30 -0.76 31.91 -0.07
N GLY A 31 -0.09 30.83 0.38
CA GLY A 31 -0.40 30.14 1.64
C GLY A 31 -1.59 29.20 1.60
N TYR A 32 -2.18 28.98 0.44
CA TYR A 32 -3.29 28.05 0.23
C TYR A 32 -2.88 26.86 -0.64
N LEU A 33 -3.78 25.88 -0.79
CA LEU A 33 -3.53 24.64 -1.53
C LEU A 33 -2.81 24.83 -2.88
N PRO A 34 -3.14 25.85 -3.72
CA PRO A 34 -2.48 25.98 -5.02
C PRO A 34 -0.98 26.24 -4.98
N THR A 35 -0.44 26.69 -3.84
CA THR A 35 0.99 26.98 -3.66
C THR A 35 1.71 26.04 -2.70
N ALA A 36 1.00 25.02 -2.17
CA ALA A 36 1.53 24.10 -1.17
C ALA A 36 2.14 22.84 -1.80
N ASP A 37 3.31 22.42 -1.29
CA ASP A 37 3.94 21.13 -1.62
C ASP A 37 3.25 19.94 -0.95
N VAL A 38 2.80 20.14 0.29
CA VAL A 38 2.11 19.12 1.11
C VAL A 38 0.80 19.70 1.61
N VAL A 39 -0.28 18.95 1.45
CA VAL A 39 -1.63 19.38 1.83
C VAL A 39 -2.27 18.31 2.71
N PHE A 40 -2.85 18.73 3.83
CA PHE A 40 -3.70 17.91 4.67
C PHE A 40 -5.13 18.44 4.64
N LEU A 41 -6.08 17.56 4.31
CA LEU A 41 -7.50 17.87 4.25
C LEU A 41 -8.28 17.03 5.27
N ASP A 42 -8.81 17.67 6.28
CA ASP A 42 -9.65 17.00 7.28
C ASP A 42 -11.12 17.01 6.85
N GLU A 43 -11.84 15.91 7.14
CA GLU A 43 -13.26 15.74 6.85
C GLU A 43 -13.63 16.02 5.36
N ILE A 44 -12.83 15.45 4.46
CA ILE A 44 -12.89 15.75 3.02
C ILE A 44 -14.28 15.50 2.40
N TRP A 45 -15.00 14.45 2.87
CA TRP A 45 -16.31 14.09 2.31
C TRP A 45 -17.43 15.04 2.70
N LYS A 46 -17.22 15.86 3.73
CA LYS A 46 -18.17 16.90 4.13
C LYS A 46 -18.08 18.17 3.27
N ALA A 47 -17.07 18.29 2.43
CA ALA A 47 -16.91 19.44 1.54
C ALA A 47 -18.04 19.50 0.48
N GLY A 48 -18.43 20.71 0.10
CA GLY A 48 -19.44 20.90 -0.95
C GLY A 48 -18.96 20.52 -2.34
N PRO A 49 -19.85 20.25 -3.31
CA PRO A 49 -19.53 19.78 -4.66
C PRO A 49 -18.53 20.67 -5.43
N ALA A 50 -18.56 21.98 -5.23
CA ALA A 50 -17.66 22.91 -5.87
C ALA A 50 -16.19 22.65 -5.47
N ILE A 51 -15.94 22.37 -4.18
CA ILE A 51 -14.62 22.03 -3.66
C ILE A 51 -14.19 20.68 -4.22
N GLN A 52 -15.04 19.68 -4.14
CA GLN A 52 -14.77 18.32 -4.59
C GLN A 52 -14.41 18.27 -6.09
N ASN A 53 -15.15 18.98 -6.94
CA ASN A 53 -14.86 19.07 -8.37
C ASN A 53 -13.52 19.77 -8.66
N THR A 54 -13.18 20.81 -7.90
CA THR A 54 -11.89 21.48 -8.02
C THR A 54 -10.75 20.55 -7.59
N LEU A 55 -10.92 19.80 -6.50
CA LEU A 55 -9.97 18.80 -6.02
C LEU A 55 -9.75 17.68 -7.05
N LEU A 56 -10.78 17.28 -7.79
CA LEU A 56 -10.63 16.31 -8.88
C LEU A 56 -9.61 16.77 -9.93
N THR A 57 -9.67 18.04 -10.34
CA THR A 57 -8.73 18.63 -11.30
C THR A 57 -7.33 18.78 -10.69
N VAL A 58 -7.26 19.28 -9.46
CA VAL A 58 -6.02 19.46 -8.71
C VAL A 58 -5.25 18.14 -8.56
N ILE A 59 -5.92 17.07 -8.15
CA ILE A 59 -5.28 15.78 -7.91
C ILE A 59 -4.85 15.11 -9.22
N ASN A 60 -5.66 15.25 -10.28
CA ASN A 60 -5.38 14.60 -11.56
C ASN A 60 -4.30 15.28 -12.38
N GLU A 61 -4.49 16.57 -12.56
CA GLU A 61 -3.76 17.36 -13.56
C GLU A 61 -2.66 18.18 -12.91
N LYS A 62 -2.69 18.32 -11.57
CA LYS A 62 -1.85 19.24 -10.81
C LYS A 62 -1.93 20.66 -11.36
N ILE A 63 -3.14 21.05 -11.77
CA ILE A 63 -3.45 22.37 -12.34
C ILE A 63 -4.57 23.00 -11.52
N PHE A 64 -4.44 24.28 -11.22
CA PHE A 64 -5.48 25.12 -10.67
C PHE A 64 -5.77 26.28 -11.61
N ARG A 65 -7.05 26.50 -11.91
CA ARG A 65 -7.51 27.61 -12.74
C ARG A 65 -7.83 28.83 -11.87
N ASN A 66 -6.98 29.84 -11.97
CA ASN A 66 -7.16 31.09 -11.23
C ASN A 66 -7.56 32.21 -12.20
N GLY A 67 -8.84 32.47 -12.33
CA GLY A 67 -9.39 33.34 -13.37
C GLY A 67 -9.07 32.80 -14.78
N ASN A 68 -8.40 33.60 -15.59
CA ASN A 68 -8.00 33.21 -16.94
C ASN A 68 -6.61 32.53 -17.00
N ARG A 69 -5.98 32.28 -15.86
CA ARG A 69 -4.63 31.69 -15.80
C ARG A 69 -4.69 30.27 -15.27
N GLU A 70 -3.95 29.38 -15.90
CA GLU A 70 -3.68 28.05 -15.39
C GLU A 70 -2.37 28.07 -14.60
N MET A 71 -2.44 27.60 -13.36
CA MET A 71 -1.29 27.47 -12.46
C MET A 71 -0.97 26.01 -12.27
N ARG A 72 0.28 25.61 -12.50
CA ARG A 72 0.77 24.28 -12.15
C ARG A 72 1.08 24.24 -10.66
N LEU A 73 0.54 23.26 -9.97
CA LEU A 73 0.73 23.13 -8.52
C LEU A 73 2.06 22.43 -8.22
N PRO A 74 2.78 22.87 -7.19
CA PRO A 74 3.97 22.19 -6.69
C PRO A 74 3.65 20.92 -5.89
N LEU A 75 2.38 20.57 -5.77
CA LEU A 75 1.84 19.51 -4.90
C LEU A 75 2.57 18.17 -5.06
N LYS A 76 3.23 17.71 -4.00
CA LYS A 76 3.94 16.45 -3.90
C LYS A 76 3.11 15.40 -3.16
N LEU A 77 2.46 15.81 -2.05
CA LEU A 77 1.67 14.92 -1.20
C LEU A 77 0.34 15.57 -0.80
N LEU A 78 -0.74 14.81 -0.94
CA LEU A 78 -2.06 15.16 -0.41
C LEU A 78 -2.51 14.04 0.52
N VAL A 79 -2.74 14.38 1.79
CA VAL A 79 -3.30 13.52 2.81
C VAL A 79 -4.71 13.98 3.14
N ALA A 80 -5.63 13.06 3.23
CA ALA A 80 -7.00 13.36 3.65
C ALA A 80 -7.41 12.47 4.81
N ALA A 81 -8.17 13.02 5.75
CA ALA A 81 -8.79 12.30 6.83
C ALA A 81 -10.31 12.42 6.78
N SER A 82 -11.01 11.40 7.25
CA SER A 82 -12.45 11.43 7.43
C SER A 82 -12.91 10.33 8.38
N ASN A 83 -13.97 10.58 9.10
CA ASN A 83 -14.65 9.59 9.95
C ASN A 83 -15.69 8.77 9.17
N GLU A 84 -15.97 9.12 7.93
CA GLU A 84 -16.96 8.47 7.07
C GLU A 84 -16.38 8.23 5.67
N LEU A 85 -16.96 7.28 4.94
CA LEU A 85 -16.69 7.05 3.54
C LEU A 85 -17.51 8.00 2.64
N PRO A 86 -17.10 8.19 1.36
CA PRO A 86 -17.89 8.94 0.43
C PRO A 86 -19.27 8.30 0.24
N ALA A 87 -20.32 9.11 0.23
CA ALA A 87 -21.68 8.61 0.00
C ALA A 87 -21.79 8.01 -1.42
N LYS A 88 -22.38 6.82 -1.51
CA LYS A 88 -22.57 6.12 -2.79
C LYS A 88 -23.60 6.87 -3.66
N GLY A 89 -23.29 7.01 -4.94
CA GLY A 89 -24.18 7.66 -5.91
C GLY A 89 -24.15 9.18 -5.93
N GLU A 90 -23.29 9.82 -5.15
CA GLU A 90 -23.10 11.28 -5.15
C GLU A 90 -21.97 11.73 -6.10
N GLY A 91 -21.38 10.82 -6.87
CA GLY A 91 -20.29 11.13 -7.81
C GLY A 91 -18.93 11.29 -7.15
N LEU A 92 -18.78 10.90 -5.88
CA LEU A 92 -17.56 10.98 -5.09
C LEU A 92 -16.62 9.81 -5.33
N GLU A 93 -17.10 8.74 -5.96
CA GLU A 93 -16.36 7.53 -6.28
C GLU A 93 -15.10 7.86 -7.11
N ALA A 94 -15.23 8.86 -7.99
CA ALA A 94 -14.12 9.34 -8.80
C ALA A 94 -13.02 10.01 -7.96
N LEU A 95 -13.37 10.74 -6.92
CA LEU A 95 -12.42 11.34 -5.98
C LEU A 95 -11.81 10.28 -5.07
N TRP A 96 -12.63 9.35 -4.56
CA TRP A 96 -12.18 8.22 -3.75
C TRP A 96 -11.17 7.33 -4.49
N ASP A 97 -11.37 7.06 -5.78
CA ASP A 97 -10.44 6.27 -6.61
C ASP A 97 -9.04 6.90 -6.72
N ARG A 98 -8.88 8.19 -6.47
CA ARG A 98 -7.61 8.90 -6.56
C ARG A 98 -6.75 8.81 -5.32
N PHE A 99 -7.35 8.49 -4.18
CA PHE A 99 -6.61 8.16 -2.96
C PHE A 99 -6.11 6.73 -3.07
N VAL A 100 -4.82 6.61 -3.42
CA VAL A 100 -4.18 5.32 -3.70
C VAL A 100 -4.02 4.50 -2.43
N ILE A 101 -3.43 5.09 -1.40
CA ILE A 101 -3.20 4.44 -0.10
C ILE A 101 -4.36 4.80 0.82
N ARG A 102 -4.94 3.79 1.45
CA ARG A 102 -6.06 3.91 2.38
C ARG A 102 -5.72 3.22 3.68
N ILE A 103 -5.82 3.95 4.76
CA ILE A 103 -5.47 3.47 6.09
C ILE A 103 -6.67 3.66 7.01
N GLU A 104 -7.08 2.59 7.67
CA GLU A 104 -8.08 2.64 8.73
C GLU A 104 -7.38 2.88 10.06
N SER A 105 -7.70 4.01 10.71
CA SER A 105 -7.24 4.28 12.08
C SER A 105 -8.18 3.61 13.07
N ARG A 106 -7.71 2.55 13.72
CA ARG A 106 -8.47 1.80 14.73
C ARG A 106 -8.18 2.32 16.13
N PRO A 107 -9.12 2.18 17.07
CA PRO A 107 -8.88 2.49 18.47
C PRO A 107 -7.67 1.74 19.04
N ILE A 108 -6.96 2.38 19.96
CA ILE A 108 -5.81 1.76 20.63
C ILE A 108 -6.28 0.53 21.43
N ARG A 109 -5.76 -0.65 21.07
CA ARG A 109 -6.13 -1.92 21.72
C ARG A 109 -5.19 -2.30 22.87
N GLN A 110 -3.93 -1.90 22.79
CA GLN A 110 -2.92 -2.24 23.79
C GLN A 110 -2.98 -1.25 24.94
N GLU A 111 -3.20 -1.75 26.15
CA GLU A 111 -3.28 -0.96 27.38
C GLU A 111 -2.02 -0.10 27.60
N LYS A 112 -0.83 -0.62 27.27
CA LYS A 112 0.43 0.14 27.34
C LYS A 112 0.38 1.40 26.47
N ASN A 113 -0.06 1.26 25.21
CA ASN A 113 -0.13 2.38 24.28
C ASN A 113 -1.22 3.38 24.69
N PHE A 114 -2.36 2.88 25.20
CA PHE A 114 -3.42 3.73 25.74
C PHE A 114 -2.92 4.57 26.92
N ARG A 115 -2.21 3.96 27.88
CA ARG A 115 -1.60 4.68 29.00
C ARG A 115 -0.54 5.69 28.55
N SER A 116 0.30 5.33 27.58
CA SER A 116 1.27 6.27 27.01
C SER A 116 0.59 7.50 26.42
N MET A 117 -0.46 7.30 25.62
CA MET A 117 -1.26 8.39 25.05
C MET A 117 -1.82 9.32 26.13
N LEU A 118 -2.35 8.77 27.24
CA LEU A 118 -2.88 9.58 28.33
C LEU A 118 -1.80 10.39 29.08
N LEU A 119 -0.56 9.89 29.10
CA LEU A 119 0.55 10.54 29.80
C LEU A 119 1.28 11.56 28.91
N GLU A 120 1.26 11.40 27.60
CA GLU A 120 1.94 12.29 26.63
C GLU A 120 1.30 13.68 26.53
N VAL A 121 0.05 13.85 26.94
CA VAL A 121 -0.66 15.15 26.94
C VAL A 121 0.12 16.26 27.68
N LYS A 122 1.02 15.91 28.60
CA LYS A 122 1.86 16.89 29.32
C LYS A 122 3.16 17.26 28.61
N ARG A 123 3.61 16.54 27.57
CA ARG A 123 4.84 16.86 26.85
C ARG A 123 4.62 17.84 25.70
N ALA A 124 3.45 17.82 25.08
CA ALA A 124 3.12 18.72 23.96
C ALA A 124 2.99 20.20 24.40
N GLU A 125 2.72 20.47 25.68
CA GLU A 125 2.60 21.85 26.21
C GLU A 125 3.94 22.46 26.67
N GLN A 126 5.03 21.70 26.73
CA GLN A 126 6.35 22.14 27.24
C GLN A 126 7.49 22.08 26.21
N GLY A 127 7.24 21.59 25.01
CA GLY A 127 8.24 21.46 23.95
C GLY A 127 7.89 22.34 22.77
N VAL A 128 8.38 23.56 22.75
CA VAL A 128 8.75 24.18 21.48
C VAL A 128 9.97 23.41 21.02
N ASP A 129 9.77 22.38 20.20
CA ASP A 129 10.86 21.60 19.64
C ASP A 129 11.82 22.57 18.90
N GLU A 130 13.13 22.43 19.14
CA GLU A 130 14.17 23.17 18.41
C GLU A 130 13.98 23.03 16.89
N GLU A 131 13.40 21.93 16.41
CA GLU A 131 12.99 21.69 15.02
C GLU A 131 11.95 22.71 14.50
N SER A 132 10.96 23.08 15.32
CA SER A 132 9.97 24.13 14.95
C SER A 132 10.59 25.50 14.80
N CYS A 133 11.66 25.81 15.56
CA CYS A 133 12.40 27.06 15.46
C CYS A 133 13.22 27.14 14.17
N LEU A 134 13.79 26.04 13.66
CA LEU A 134 14.56 26.00 12.42
C LEU A 134 13.69 26.33 11.19
N VAL A 135 12.45 25.86 11.18
CA VAL A 135 11.49 26.16 10.12
C VAL A 135 11.09 27.65 10.11
N ALA A 136 10.95 28.24 11.31
CA ALA A 136 10.64 29.67 11.46
C ALA A 136 11.81 30.60 10.99
N GLU A 137 13.06 30.10 11.03
CA GLU A 137 14.24 30.83 10.55
C GLU A 137 14.53 30.63 9.06
N GLY A 138 13.71 29.89 8.33
CA GLY A 138 13.90 29.62 6.89
C GLY A 138 15.13 28.76 6.58
N LYS A 139 15.72 28.09 7.56
CA LYS A 139 16.82 27.15 7.37
C LYS A 139 16.24 25.79 6.96
N ALA A 140 16.80 25.21 5.89
CA ALA A 140 16.45 23.86 5.49
C ALA A 140 16.82 22.86 6.61
N HIS A 141 15.89 21.97 6.96
CA HIS A 141 16.19 20.86 7.88
C HIS A 141 17.31 20.01 7.28
N PRO A 142 18.28 19.51 8.09
CA PRO A 142 19.41 18.71 7.57
C PRO A 142 18.97 17.46 6.79
N ASN A 143 17.75 16.98 7.01
CA ASN A 143 17.15 15.84 6.31
C ASN A 143 16.09 16.27 5.26
N SER A 144 16.09 17.54 4.82
CA SER A 144 15.16 17.98 3.78
C SER A 144 15.65 17.54 2.39
N ILE A 145 14.72 17.09 1.56
CA ILE A 145 14.97 16.73 0.16
C ILE A 145 14.83 18.00 -0.70
N SER A 146 15.87 18.35 -1.45
CA SER A 146 15.81 19.49 -2.38
C SER A 146 14.87 19.21 -3.57
N PRO A 147 14.36 20.23 -4.26
CA PRO A 147 13.56 20.04 -5.46
C PRO A 147 14.30 19.27 -6.57
N GLU A 148 15.61 19.49 -6.68
CA GLU A 148 16.48 18.83 -7.65
C GLU A 148 16.63 17.34 -7.32
N GLU A 149 16.94 16.98 -6.07
CA GLU A 149 17.00 15.60 -5.60
C GLU A 149 15.65 14.89 -5.79
N TYR A 150 14.55 15.56 -5.49
CA TYR A 150 13.21 14.99 -5.71
C TYR A 150 12.95 14.66 -7.19
N ALA A 151 13.39 15.53 -8.10
CA ALA A 151 13.25 15.32 -9.53
C ALA A 151 14.14 14.15 -10.01
N GLU A 152 15.38 14.07 -9.54
CA GLU A 152 16.31 12.99 -9.85
C GLU A 152 15.78 11.64 -9.34
N TRP A 153 15.30 11.57 -8.09
CA TRP A 153 14.71 10.38 -7.52
C TRP A 153 13.44 9.96 -8.28
N SER A 154 12.61 10.92 -8.67
CA SER A 154 11.42 10.62 -9.48
C SER A 154 11.77 9.94 -10.80
N CYS A 155 12.83 10.41 -11.47
CA CYS A 155 13.34 9.79 -12.69
C CYS A 155 14.00 8.41 -12.43
N ALA A 156 14.69 8.25 -11.30
CA ALA A 156 15.31 6.99 -10.92
C ALA A 156 14.25 5.93 -10.59
N ILE A 157 13.20 6.30 -9.86
CA ILE A 157 12.06 5.42 -9.56
C ILE A 157 11.41 4.89 -10.83
N ASP A 158 11.23 5.73 -11.84
CA ASP A 158 10.59 5.31 -13.09
C ASP A 158 11.44 4.30 -13.90
N ARG A 159 12.75 4.21 -13.60
CA ARG A 159 13.69 3.26 -14.22
C ARG A 159 13.82 1.94 -13.47
N VAL A 160 13.28 1.82 -12.25
CA VAL A 160 13.28 0.58 -11.49
C VAL A 160 12.57 -0.52 -12.28
N GLY A 161 13.26 -1.66 -12.45
CA GLY A 161 12.75 -2.82 -13.17
C GLY A 161 11.60 -3.49 -12.42
N VAL A 162 10.89 -4.38 -13.11
CA VAL A 162 9.84 -5.21 -12.51
C VAL A 162 10.04 -6.62 -13.02
N GLN A 163 10.18 -7.57 -12.11
CA GLN A 163 10.32 -8.98 -12.44
C GLN A 163 9.01 -9.54 -12.99
N GLU A 164 9.08 -10.49 -13.91
CA GLU A 164 7.88 -11.12 -14.51
C GLU A 164 7.02 -11.82 -13.46
N GLU A 165 7.63 -12.45 -12.46
CA GLU A 165 6.96 -13.08 -11.34
C GLU A 165 6.04 -12.09 -10.57
N VAL A 166 6.48 -10.84 -10.39
CA VAL A 166 5.69 -9.78 -9.76
C VAL A 166 4.46 -9.43 -10.61
N LEU A 167 4.61 -9.37 -11.94
CA LEU A 167 3.52 -9.09 -12.87
C LEU A 167 2.48 -10.21 -12.88
N ASP A 168 2.94 -11.47 -12.83
CA ASP A 168 2.08 -12.65 -12.75
C ASP A 168 1.28 -12.65 -11.43
N MET A 169 1.92 -12.35 -10.30
CA MET A 169 1.24 -12.24 -9.00
C MET A 169 0.21 -11.10 -8.99
N ILE A 170 0.53 -9.94 -9.54
CA ILE A 170 -0.43 -8.83 -9.66
C ILE A 170 -1.63 -9.27 -10.51
N SER A 171 -1.39 -9.99 -11.59
CA SER A 171 -2.44 -10.51 -12.46
C SER A 171 -3.32 -11.53 -11.74
N ALA A 172 -2.73 -12.40 -10.92
CA ALA A 172 -3.45 -13.36 -10.08
C ALA A 172 -4.30 -12.65 -9.02
N ILE A 173 -3.73 -11.67 -8.30
CA ILE A 173 -4.44 -10.83 -7.34
C ILE A 173 -5.63 -10.13 -8.01
N ARG A 174 -5.41 -9.49 -9.17
CA ARG A 174 -6.48 -8.81 -9.94
C ARG A 174 -7.62 -9.74 -10.33
N LYS A 175 -7.32 -10.98 -10.70
CA LYS A 175 -8.33 -12.00 -10.99
C LYS A 175 -9.12 -12.38 -9.74
N SER A 176 -8.43 -12.59 -8.63
CA SER A 176 -9.02 -13.02 -7.36
C SER A 176 -9.92 -11.94 -6.73
N LEU A 177 -9.64 -10.64 -6.96
CA LEU A 177 -10.47 -9.53 -6.51
C LEU A 177 -11.90 -9.53 -7.10
N ARG A 178 -12.15 -10.27 -8.18
CA ARG A 178 -13.49 -10.39 -8.78
C ARG A 178 -14.47 -11.22 -7.95
N ALA A 179 -13.98 -12.00 -6.99
CA ALA A 179 -14.78 -12.92 -6.19
C ALA A 179 -14.18 -13.09 -4.79
N VAL A 180 -14.14 -11.99 -4.00
CA VAL A 180 -13.61 -12.00 -2.63
C VAL A 180 -14.71 -12.36 -1.66
N ASN A 181 -14.45 -13.31 -0.77
CA ASN A 181 -15.33 -13.62 0.36
C ASN A 181 -14.99 -12.66 1.50
N VAL A 182 -15.92 -11.74 1.80
CA VAL A 182 -15.71 -10.71 2.83
C VAL A 182 -16.29 -11.16 4.18
N ASP A 183 -17.39 -11.90 4.16
CA ASP A 183 -18.13 -12.36 5.35
C ASP A 183 -18.23 -13.87 5.42
N GLU A 184 -18.54 -14.40 6.62
CA GLU A 184 -18.86 -15.82 6.85
C GLU A 184 -20.12 -16.29 6.07
N ALA A 185 -20.93 -15.35 5.57
CA ALA A 185 -22.15 -15.60 4.81
C ALA A 185 -21.92 -16.05 3.35
N GLU A 186 -20.67 -16.31 2.94
CA GLU A 186 -20.27 -16.73 1.58
C GLU A 186 -20.66 -15.77 0.44
N GLU A 187 -21.04 -14.53 0.73
CA GLU A 187 -21.34 -13.54 -0.30
C GLU A 187 -20.05 -13.05 -0.96
N ARG A 188 -19.89 -13.41 -2.23
CA ARG A 188 -18.72 -13.01 -3.02
C ARG A 188 -18.88 -11.58 -3.52
N ARG A 189 -17.96 -10.72 -3.14
CA ARG A 189 -17.91 -9.34 -3.64
C ARG A 189 -16.92 -9.18 -4.77
N ASN A 190 -17.30 -8.40 -5.79
CA ASN A 190 -16.40 -7.98 -6.86
C ASN A 190 -15.78 -6.63 -6.49
N ILE A 191 -14.52 -6.66 -6.16
CA ILE A 191 -13.76 -5.45 -5.78
C ILE A 191 -13.10 -4.88 -7.02
N TYR A 192 -13.63 -3.77 -7.49
CA TYR A 192 -13.11 -3.09 -8.66
C TYR A 192 -11.95 -2.15 -8.30
N VAL A 193 -10.84 -2.30 -9.01
CA VAL A 193 -9.67 -1.41 -8.94
C VAL A 193 -9.41 -0.87 -10.33
N SER A 194 -9.41 0.44 -10.50
CA SER A 194 -9.22 1.10 -11.79
C SER A 194 -7.80 0.88 -12.35
N ASP A 195 -7.66 0.87 -13.68
CA ASP A 195 -6.34 0.75 -14.33
C ASP A 195 -5.40 1.91 -13.95
N ARG A 196 -5.95 3.11 -13.70
CA ARG A 196 -5.20 4.24 -13.15
C ARG A 196 -4.62 3.91 -11.78
N ARG A 197 -5.41 3.30 -10.88
CA ARG A 197 -4.95 2.92 -9.54
C ARG A 197 -3.87 1.85 -9.64
N TRP A 198 -4.00 0.85 -10.51
CA TRP A 198 -2.96 -0.15 -10.77
C TRP A 198 -1.65 0.49 -11.23
N LYS A 199 -1.72 1.51 -12.11
CA LYS A 199 -0.55 2.26 -12.54
C LYS A 199 0.14 2.99 -11.38
N ASN A 200 -0.64 3.59 -10.48
CA ASN A 200 -0.11 4.26 -9.29
C ASN A 200 0.46 3.25 -8.27
N ILE A 201 -0.18 2.09 -8.10
CA ILE A 201 0.34 0.99 -7.28
C ILE A 201 1.71 0.54 -7.82
N MET A 202 1.84 0.35 -9.13
CA MET A 202 3.13 0.01 -9.72
C MET A 202 4.21 1.05 -9.43
N ARG A 203 3.88 2.34 -9.48
CA ARG A 203 4.82 3.40 -9.10
C ARG A 203 5.19 3.32 -7.62
N LEU A 204 4.22 3.00 -6.74
CA LEU A 204 4.47 2.80 -5.31
C LEU A 204 5.44 1.63 -5.07
N LEU A 205 5.26 0.50 -5.77
CA LEU A 205 6.16 -0.66 -5.69
C LEU A 205 7.59 -0.31 -6.13
N ARG A 206 7.73 0.42 -7.23
CA ARG A 206 9.02 0.92 -7.69
C ARG A 206 9.66 1.86 -6.67
N THR A 207 8.86 2.71 -6.03
CA THR A 207 9.34 3.61 -4.97
C THR A 207 9.83 2.80 -3.76
N SER A 208 9.11 1.75 -3.36
CA SER A 208 9.51 0.84 -2.30
C SER A 208 10.87 0.19 -2.59
N ALA A 209 11.05 -0.33 -3.79
CA ALA A 209 12.32 -0.92 -4.20
C ALA A 209 13.46 0.11 -4.22
N PHE A 210 13.22 1.29 -4.80
CA PHE A 210 14.19 2.38 -4.86
C PHE A 210 14.66 2.83 -3.46
N MET A 211 13.72 3.01 -2.52
CA MET A 211 14.06 3.42 -1.15
C MET A 211 14.80 2.37 -0.33
N GLN A 212 14.89 1.15 -0.85
CA GLN A 212 15.65 0.04 -0.29
C GLN A 212 16.88 -0.32 -1.15
N ASP A 213 17.36 0.64 -1.96
CA ASP A 213 18.54 0.51 -2.83
C ASP A 213 18.48 -0.71 -3.79
N ARG A 214 17.26 -1.09 -4.22
CA ARG A 214 17.06 -2.19 -5.16
C ARG A 214 16.78 -1.68 -6.57
N ALA A 215 17.37 -2.33 -7.55
CA ALA A 215 17.20 -2.01 -8.98
C ALA A 215 15.87 -2.54 -9.55
N GLU A 216 15.22 -3.49 -8.87
CA GLU A 216 13.99 -4.15 -9.31
C GLU A 216 13.01 -4.33 -8.16
N VAL A 217 11.72 -4.32 -8.51
CA VAL A 217 10.63 -4.65 -7.60
C VAL A 217 10.66 -6.14 -7.28
N ASP A 218 10.56 -6.47 -6.01
CA ASP A 218 10.51 -7.83 -5.47
C ASP A 218 9.07 -8.21 -5.10
N VAL A 219 8.79 -9.51 -5.03
CA VAL A 219 7.49 -10.05 -4.58
C VAL A 219 7.12 -9.59 -3.17
N CYS A 220 8.12 -9.34 -2.32
CA CYS A 220 7.90 -8.82 -0.96
C CYS A 220 7.31 -7.40 -0.94
N ASP A 221 7.49 -6.60 -1.99
CA ASP A 221 6.90 -5.28 -2.11
C ASP A 221 5.38 -5.33 -2.30
N LEU A 222 4.84 -6.49 -2.72
CA LEU A 222 3.41 -6.66 -2.95
C LEU A 222 2.58 -6.68 -1.66
N LEU A 223 3.18 -7.06 -0.51
CA LEU A 223 2.40 -7.23 0.70
C LEU A 223 1.64 -5.97 1.12
N PRO A 224 2.21 -4.75 1.13
CA PRO A 224 1.48 -3.54 1.52
C PRO A 224 0.40 -3.08 0.55
N ILE A 225 0.31 -3.65 -0.67
CA ILE A 225 -0.66 -3.16 -1.66
C ILE A 225 -2.12 -3.35 -1.26
N TYR A 226 -2.42 -4.24 -0.29
CA TYR A 226 -3.79 -4.39 0.19
C TYR A 226 -4.38 -3.07 0.69
N HIS A 227 -3.54 -2.14 1.20
CA HIS A 227 -3.94 -0.78 1.53
C HIS A 227 -4.41 0.05 0.33
N CYS A 228 -4.11 -0.41 -0.88
CA CYS A 228 -4.48 0.27 -2.12
C CYS A 228 -5.70 -0.38 -2.81
N LEU A 229 -6.19 -1.51 -2.33
CA LEU A 229 -7.15 -2.34 -3.07
C LEU A 229 -8.59 -2.24 -2.54
N TRP A 230 -8.79 -2.14 -1.21
CA TRP A 230 -10.11 -2.14 -0.62
C TRP A 230 -10.92 -0.85 -0.93
N GLN A 231 -12.24 -0.97 -0.94
CA GLN A 231 -13.19 0.13 -1.10
C GLN A 231 -13.89 0.44 0.22
N GLU A 232 -14.21 -0.59 0.98
CA GLU A 232 -14.87 -0.52 2.29
C GLU A 232 -13.96 -1.17 3.35
N PRO A 233 -13.92 -0.66 4.61
CA PRO A 233 -13.04 -1.17 5.65
C PRO A 233 -13.21 -2.67 5.93
N GLU A 234 -14.44 -3.19 5.76
CA GLU A 234 -14.79 -4.60 5.97
C GLU A 234 -14.05 -5.53 4.99
N GLU A 235 -13.72 -5.03 3.80
CA GLU A 235 -13.02 -5.79 2.76
C GLU A 235 -11.52 -5.93 3.05
N ARG A 236 -10.95 -5.05 3.88
CA ARG A 236 -9.52 -4.92 4.07
C ARG A 236 -8.83 -6.20 4.51
N ASP A 237 -9.37 -6.88 5.52
CA ASP A 237 -8.72 -8.06 6.10
C ASP A 237 -8.84 -9.27 5.14
N ALA A 238 -9.94 -9.38 4.39
CA ALA A 238 -10.10 -10.38 3.33
C ALA A 238 -9.11 -10.16 2.18
N ILE A 239 -8.95 -8.92 1.74
CA ILE A 239 -7.98 -8.56 0.68
C ILE A 239 -6.55 -8.79 1.16
N ARG A 240 -6.22 -8.44 2.41
CA ARG A 240 -4.91 -8.71 3.01
C ARG A 240 -4.60 -10.21 2.97
N THR A 241 -5.52 -11.04 3.40
CA THR A 241 -5.39 -12.50 3.33
C THR A 241 -5.22 -12.99 1.89
N LEU A 242 -5.96 -12.40 0.93
CA LEU A 242 -5.83 -12.71 -0.48
C LEU A 242 -4.42 -12.39 -1.00
N VAL A 243 -3.86 -11.22 -0.66
CA VAL A 243 -2.50 -10.84 -1.06
C VAL A 243 -1.46 -11.79 -0.45
N ILE A 244 -1.59 -12.12 0.85
CA ILE A 244 -0.69 -13.09 1.50
C ILE A 244 -0.76 -14.44 0.78
N ARG A 245 -1.97 -14.95 0.51
CA ARG A 245 -2.14 -16.22 -0.23
C ARG A 245 -1.51 -16.17 -1.60
N ALA A 246 -1.60 -15.05 -2.32
CA ALA A 246 -0.97 -14.90 -3.62
C ALA A 246 0.56 -14.99 -3.55
N LEU A 247 1.18 -14.42 -2.51
CA LEU A 247 2.63 -14.54 -2.27
C LEU A 247 3.07 -15.98 -2.04
N PHE A 248 2.24 -16.79 -1.37
CA PHE A 248 2.55 -18.18 -1.07
C PHE A 248 2.02 -19.18 -2.10
N ALA A 249 1.24 -18.75 -3.09
CA ALA A 249 0.65 -19.63 -4.09
C ALA A 249 1.69 -20.51 -4.83
N PRO A 250 2.84 -19.97 -5.32
CA PRO A 250 3.85 -20.78 -5.99
C PRO A 250 4.43 -21.89 -5.11
N PHE A 251 4.56 -21.62 -3.79
CA PHE A 251 5.03 -22.61 -2.83
C PHE A 251 3.96 -23.68 -2.55
N ALA A 252 2.71 -23.25 -2.41
CA ALA A 252 1.57 -24.16 -2.19
C ALA A 252 1.39 -25.10 -3.38
N GLU A 253 1.47 -24.61 -4.61
CA GLU A 253 1.39 -25.42 -5.83
C GLU A 253 2.50 -26.46 -5.89
N LYS A 254 3.74 -26.09 -5.67
CA LYS A 254 4.88 -27.03 -5.63
C LYS A 254 4.71 -28.07 -4.53
N MET A 255 4.22 -27.66 -3.36
CA MET A 255 3.96 -28.57 -2.25
C MET A 255 2.88 -29.61 -2.59
N VAL A 256 1.79 -29.17 -3.20
CA VAL A 256 0.68 -30.06 -3.61
C VAL A 256 1.17 -31.05 -4.68
N ASP A 257 1.90 -30.58 -5.69
CA ASP A 257 2.48 -31.41 -6.74
C ASP A 257 3.42 -32.48 -6.15
N MET A 258 4.33 -32.08 -5.28
CA MET A 258 5.27 -32.97 -4.61
C MET A 258 4.53 -34.03 -3.75
N LYS A 259 3.53 -33.61 -2.95
CA LYS A 259 2.73 -34.53 -2.12
C LYS A 259 1.95 -35.56 -2.95
N ASN A 260 1.35 -35.13 -4.05
CA ASN A 260 0.61 -36.02 -4.94
C ASN A 260 1.55 -37.08 -5.57
N ALA A 261 2.69 -36.65 -6.09
CA ALA A 261 3.68 -37.57 -6.64
C ALA A 261 4.22 -38.56 -5.60
N LEU A 262 4.52 -38.07 -4.40
CA LEU A 262 4.99 -38.90 -3.28
C LEU A 262 3.92 -39.95 -2.87
N ALA A 263 2.67 -39.53 -2.77
CA ALA A 263 1.55 -40.44 -2.44
C ALA A 263 1.37 -41.54 -3.50
N GLU A 264 1.52 -41.20 -4.78
CA GLU A 264 1.51 -42.20 -5.86
C GLU A 264 2.69 -43.20 -5.76
N ASP A 265 3.91 -42.67 -5.55
CA ASP A 265 5.09 -43.50 -5.41
C ASP A 265 4.98 -44.47 -4.21
N ILE A 266 4.46 -44.02 -3.07
CA ILE A 266 4.18 -44.87 -1.90
C ILE A 266 3.11 -45.91 -2.24
N LYS A 267 2.00 -45.49 -2.87
CA LYS A 267 0.89 -46.38 -3.22
C LYS A 267 1.29 -47.55 -4.13
N TYR A 268 2.19 -47.28 -5.08
CA TYR A 268 2.67 -48.31 -6.03
C TYR A 268 3.88 -49.06 -5.50
N HIS A 269 4.23 -48.95 -4.20
CA HIS A 269 5.36 -49.61 -3.55
C HIS A 269 6.67 -49.48 -4.36
N ARG A 270 6.92 -48.27 -4.88
CA ARG A 270 8.15 -47.95 -5.60
C ARG A 270 9.28 -47.76 -4.59
N ILE A 271 9.63 -48.85 -3.90
CA ILE A 271 10.76 -48.86 -2.96
C ILE A 271 12.04 -48.56 -3.72
N ARG A 272 12.75 -47.59 -3.24
CA ARG A 272 14.00 -47.09 -3.85
C ARG A 272 15.19 -47.64 -3.12
N LYS A 273 16.18 -48.14 -3.87
CA LYS A 273 17.44 -48.66 -3.28
C LYS A 273 18.48 -47.51 -3.10
N SER A 274 18.32 -46.40 -3.80
CA SER A 274 19.17 -45.23 -3.64
C SER A 274 18.37 -43.93 -3.86
N PRO A 275 18.82 -42.78 -3.28
CA PRO A 275 18.21 -41.47 -3.49
C PRO A 275 18.20 -41.03 -4.97
N ASP A 276 19.12 -41.55 -5.78
CA ASP A 276 19.27 -41.22 -7.19
C ASP A 276 18.23 -41.90 -8.11
N GLU A 277 17.45 -42.84 -7.59
CA GLU A 277 16.41 -43.53 -8.34
C GLU A 277 15.08 -42.76 -8.29
N GLY A 278 14.73 -42.05 -9.36
CA GLY A 278 13.44 -41.36 -9.54
C GLY A 278 13.47 -39.89 -9.11
N ARG A 279 12.33 -39.38 -8.60
CA ARG A 279 12.17 -37.97 -8.20
C ARG A 279 12.92 -37.70 -6.89
N ASP A 280 13.75 -36.66 -6.86
CA ASP A 280 14.52 -36.23 -5.67
C ASP A 280 13.64 -35.39 -4.75
N TYR A 281 12.83 -36.04 -3.91
CA TYR A 281 11.94 -35.38 -2.97
C TYR A 281 12.70 -34.59 -1.89
N GLU A 282 13.83 -35.12 -1.40
CA GLU A 282 14.63 -34.45 -0.37
C GLU A 282 15.23 -33.15 -0.90
N GLY A 283 15.81 -33.19 -2.10
CA GLY A 283 16.33 -31.98 -2.74
C GLY A 283 15.25 -30.96 -3.09
N GLU A 284 14.04 -31.40 -3.44
CA GLU A 284 12.90 -30.50 -3.65
C GLU A 284 12.42 -29.84 -2.35
N ILE A 285 12.33 -30.60 -1.24
CA ILE A 285 12.00 -30.09 0.08
C ILE A 285 13.03 -29.06 0.55
N GLU A 286 14.31 -29.38 0.38
CA GLU A 286 15.39 -28.46 0.76
C GLU A 286 15.34 -27.15 -0.03
N LYS A 287 15.21 -27.20 -1.36
CA LYS A 287 15.06 -26.03 -2.22
C LYS A 287 13.82 -25.19 -1.84
N LEU A 288 12.71 -25.85 -1.52
CA LEU A 288 11.48 -25.16 -1.13
C LEU A 288 11.65 -24.48 0.24
N SER A 289 12.29 -25.17 1.20
CA SER A 289 12.64 -24.63 2.52
C SER A 289 13.57 -23.41 2.42
N ASP A 290 14.60 -23.49 1.59
CA ASP A 290 15.54 -22.39 1.35
C ASP A 290 14.86 -21.18 0.73
N SER A 291 13.99 -21.41 -0.24
CA SER A 291 13.22 -20.35 -0.90
C SER A 291 12.24 -19.67 0.08
N LEU A 292 11.57 -20.44 0.96
CA LEU A 292 10.71 -19.89 2.02
C LEU A 292 11.53 -19.07 3.04
N SER A 293 12.70 -19.56 3.44
CA SER A 293 13.58 -18.86 4.37
C SER A 293 14.11 -17.55 3.77
N LEU A 294 14.39 -17.53 2.47
CA LEU A 294 14.77 -16.33 1.76
C LEU A 294 13.62 -15.31 1.72
N LEU A 295 12.40 -15.77 1.43
CA LEU A 295 11.21 -14.93 1.43
C LEU A 295 10.94 -14.32 2.82
N GLU A 296 11.05 -15.14 3.88
CA GLU A 296 10.89 -14.70 5.27
C GLU A 296 11.89 -13.61 5.63
N ARG A 297 13.17 -13.80 5.30
CA ARG A 297 14.21 -12.79 5.54
C ARG A 297 13.91 -11.49 4.81
N ARG A 298 13.58 -11.54 3.51
CA ARG A 298 13.27 -10.36 2.71
C ARG A 298 12.06 -9.60 3.23
N LEU A 299 11.00 -10.30 3.64
CA LEU A 299 9.82 -9.69 4.28
C LEU A 299 10.18 -9.04 5.62
N GLY A 300 11.06 -9.69 6.40
CA GLY A 300 11.57 -9.14 7.66
C GLY A 300 12.37 -7.85 7.48
N GLU A 301 13.18 -7.77 6.45
CA GLU A 301 14.02 -6.62 6.11
C GLU A 301 13.24 -5.49 5.41
N ASN A 302 12.09 -5.77 4.82
CA ASN A 302 11.31 -4.78 4.09
C ASN A 302 10.77 -3.68 5.02
N LEU A 303 11.13 -2.42 4.72
CA LEU A 303 10.80 -1.23 5.52
C LEU A 303 9.32 -0.87 5.50
N PHE A 304 8.59 -1.27 4.46
CA PHE A 304 7.18 -0.90 4.25
C PHE A 304 6.20 -1.97 4.71
N VAL A 305 6.70 -3.12 5.18
CA VAL A 305 5.88 -4.18 5.78
C VAL A 305 5.73 -3.91 7.28
N SER A 306 4.50 -3.76 7.74
CA SER A 306 4.19 -3.49 9.15
C SER A 306 4.54 -4.69 10.05
N SER A 307 4.73 -4.43 11.35
CA SER A 307 4.96 -5.51 12.33
C SER A 307 3.79 -6.49 12.39
N ASP A 308 2.56 -6.02 12.22
CA ASP A 308 1.37 -6.86 12.22
C ASP A 308 1.34 -7.76 10.98
N ASP A 309 1.76 -7.24 9.81
CA ASP A 309 1.87 -8.03 8.59
C ASP A 309 2.98 -9.09 8.71
N LYS A 310 4.13 -8.73 9.29
CA LYS A 310 5.23 -9.68 9.55
C LYS A 310 4.78 -10.82 10.46
N ASN A 311 4.00 -10.52 11.50
CA ASN A 311 3.47 -11.52 12.41
C ASN A 311 2.50 -12.50 11.72
N GLU A 312 1.61 -11.97 10.86
CA GLU A 312 0.64 -12.80 10.12
C GLU A 312 1.34 -13.70 9.10
N VAL A 313 2.29 -13.14 8.35
CA VAL A 313 3.12 -13.92 7.42
C VAL A 313 3.90 -15.00 8.15
N SER A 314 4.48 -14.69 9.33
CA SER A 314 5.18 -15.69 10.14
C SER A 314 4.27 -16.82 10.63
N ALA A 315 2.98 -16.53 10.85
CA ALA A 315 1.99 -17.61 11.15
C ALA A 315 1.77 -18.51 9.92
N TYR A 316 1.64 -17.93 8.75
CA TYR A 316 1.51 -18.64 7.48
C TYR A 316 2.73 -19.53 7.19
N LEU A 317 3.94 -19.00 7.35
CA LEU A 317 5.20 -19.73 7.18
C LEU A 317 5.32 -20.93 8.11
N ARG A 318 4.93 -20.79 9.37
CA ARG A 318 4.95 -21.89 10.33
C ARG A 318 4.13 -23.09 9.86
N ASP A 319 3.01 -22.86 9.21
CA ASP A 319 2.19 -23.93 8.69
C ASP A 319 2.84 -24.62 7.47
N PHE A 320 3.48 -23.85 6.59
CA PHE A 320 4.29 -24.41 5.51
C PHE A 320 5.45 -25.26 6.02
N TYR A 321 6.20 -24.81 7.02
CA TYR A 321 7.30 -25.58 7.60
C TYR A 321 6.83 -26.87 8.29
N LYS A 322 5.66 -26.84 8.96
CA LYS A 322 5.05 -28.08 9.49
C LYS A 322 4.71 -29.06 8.37
N GLU A 323 4.10 -28.57 7.30
CA GLU A 323 3.75 -29.41 6.15
C GLU A 323 4.99 -29.99 5.47
N LEU A 324 6.05 -29.22 5.31
CA LEU A 324 7.35 -29.72 4.80
C LEU A 324 7.92 -30.82 5.70
N ALA A 325 7.88 -30.63 7.03
CA ALA A 325 8.35 -31.62 7.97
C ALA A 325 7.56 -32.94 7.89
N PHE A 326 6.21 -32.88 7.76
CA PHE A 326 5.40 -34.07 7.55
C PHE A 326 5.71 -34.74 6.21
N THR A 327 5.85 -33.96 5.13
CA THR A 327 6.20 -34.50 3.82
C THR A 327 7.57 -35.21 3.86
N ARG A 328 8.54 -34.65 4.58
CA ARG A 328 9.86 -35.27 4.79
C ARG A 328 9.77 -36.61 5.55
N GLN A 329 8.89 -36.72 6.54
CA GLN A 329 8.62 -38.01 7.21
C GLN A 329 8.01 -39.02 6.25
N ASP A 330 7.14 -38.57 5.36
CA ASP A 330 6.51 -39.49 4.38
C ASP A 330 7.52 -39.95 3.31
N THR A 331 8.53 -39.15 2.95
CA THR A 331 9.59 -39.63 2.04
C THR A 331 10.36 -40.81 2.59
N MET A 332 10.53 -40.90 3.91
CA MET A 332 11.21 -42.05 4.55
C MET A 332 10.50 -43.37 4.26
N LYS A 333 9.18 -43.37 4.07
CA LYS A 333 8.40 -44.59 3.72
C LYS A 333 8.79 -45.20 2.36
N LEU A 334 9.47 -44.43 1.50
CA LEU A 334 10.01 -44.93 0.22
C LEU A 334 11.30 -45.76 0.41
N TYR A 335 11.98 -45.62 1.55
CA TYR A 335 13.27 -46.23 1.84
C TYR A 335 13.18 -47.27 2.98
N GLU A 336 12.02 -47.42 3.66
CA GLU A 336 11.81 -48.46 4.66
C GLU A 336 11.47 -49.76 3.96
N GLU A 337 12.19 -50.85 4.32
CA GLU A 337 11.94 -52.21 3.88
C GLU A 337 10.66 -52.79 4.52
#